data_6a9774b4dfe2dbddf38f9d61908794d5
#
_entry.id   6a9774b4dfe2dbddf38f9d61908794d5
#
_cell.length_a   1.000
_cell.length_b   1.000
_cell.length_c   1.000
_cell.angle_alpha   90.00
_cell.angle_beta   90.00
_cell.angle_gamma   90.00
#
_symmetry.space_group_name_H-M   'P 1'
#
loop_
_entity.id
_entity.type
_entity.pdbx_description
1 polymer ?
#
loop_
_entity_poly.entity_id
_entity_poly.type
_entity_poly.pdbx_seq_one_letter_code
_entity_poly.pdbx_strand_id
1 'polypeptide(L)'
;MNRTIKDCVYGLAVGDTLGVPFEFRPRNTFNATTMTSGGVWNQPIGTWSDDTSMTIATCDALRENNKKIDLKAIQRNFVIWKDYDAYTAHNNTFDVGNTTAQALDRRVGLDDLYSNGNGSLMRIAPFNLY
;
A
#
# COMPACT_ATOMS: atom_id res chain seq x y z
N MET A 1 -3.96 25.29 -8.08
CA MET A 1 -3.04 24.18 -8.40
C MET A 1 -3.90 22.93 -8.62
N ASN A 2 -4.02 22.46 -9.86
CA ASN A 2 -4.80 21.25 -10.15
C ASN A 2 -3.99 20.05 -9.63
N ARG A 3 -4.40 19.49 -8.52
CA ARG A 3 -3.82 18.25 -7.99
C ARG A 3 -4.29 17.08 -8.85
N THR A 4 -3.36 16.28 -9.30
CA THR A 4 -3.63 15.10 -10.13
C THR A 4 -3.51 13.85 -9.28
N ILE A 5 -4.08 12.73 -9.78
CA ILE A 5 -3.87 11.41 -9.15
C ILE A 5 -2.37 11.06 -9.10
N LYS A 6 -1.59 11.51 -10.10
CA LYS A 6 -0.13 11.37 -10.10
C LYS A 6 0.51 11.99 -8.87
N ASP A 7 0.16 13.25 -8.54
CA ASP A 7 0.75 13.95 -7.39
C ASP A 7 0.43 13.20 -6.08
N CYS A 8 -0.77 12.62 -5.98
CA CYS A 8 -1.17 11.84 -4.82
C CYS A 8 -0.38 10.54 -4.71
N VAL A 9 -0.28 9.76 -5.79
CA VAL A 9 0.45 8.49 -5.79
C VAL A 9 1.95 8.69 -5.56
N TYR A 10 2.57 9.70 -6.17
CA TYR A 10 3.96 10.03 -5.92
C TYR A 10 4.20 10.51 -4.49
N GLY A 11 3.33 11.34 -3.96
CA GLY A 11 3.42 11.81 -2.57
C GLY A 11 3.34 10.66 -1.57
N LEU A 12 2.41 9.73 -1.80
CA LEU A 12 2.26 8.52 -1.01
C LEU A 12 3.51 7.65 -1.11
N ALA A 13 3.99 7.36 -2.33
CA ALA A 13 5.18 6.54 -2.54
C ALA A 13 6.44 7.14 -1.91
N VAL A 14 6.61 8.47 -1.94
CA VAL A 14 7.71 9.16 -1.25
C VAL A 14 7.59 9.00 0.27
N GLY A 15 6.38 9.17 0.82
CA GLY A 15 6.13 9.00 2.26
C GLY A 15 6.40 7.56 2.72
N ASP A 16 5.90 6.59 1.98
CA ASP A 16 6.07 5.17 2.22
C ASP A 16 7.58 4.78 2.19
N THR A 17 8.30 5.10 1.11
CA THR A 17 9.73 4.80 0.98
C THR A 17 10.61 5.48 2.02
N LEU A 18 10.21 6.65 2.52
CA LEU A 18 10.87 7.30 3.65
C LEU A 18 10.60 6.55 4.96
N GLY A 19 9.42 5.96 5.11
CA GLY A 19 8.96 5.27 6.32
C GLY A 19 9.54 3.87 6.49
N VAL A 20 9.63 3.08 5.42
CA VAL A 20 10.03 1.66 5.43
C VAL A 20 11.26 1.34 6.30
N PRO A 21 12.38 2.08 6.26
CA PRO A 21 13.54 1.77 7.11
C PRO A 21 13.32 2.03 8.60
N PHE A 22 12.26 2.73 8.96
CA PHE A 22 11.98 3.14 10.34
C PHE A 22 10.78 2.42 10.96
N GLU A 23 10.13 1.53 10.24
CA GLU A 23 9.01 0.75 10.74
C GLU A 23 9.34 0.01 12.03
N PHE A 24 8.35 -0.09 12.91
CA PHE A 24 8.45 -0.70 14.25
C PHE A 24 9.46 -0.06 15.21
N ARG A 25 10.14 1.03 14.82
CA ARG A 25 10.99 1.79 15.74
C ARG A 25 10.14 2.62 16.70
N PRO A 26 10.55 2.77 17.96
CA PRO A 26 9.82 3.62 18.91
C PRO A 26 9.73 5.06 18.39
N ARG A 27 8.59 5.70 18.64
CA ARG A 27 8.38 7.12 18.28
C ARG A 27 9.46 7.99 18.93
N ASN A 28 9.83 9.07 18.25
CA ASN A 28 10.86 10.04 18.70
C ASN A 28 12.29 9.47 18.83
N THR A 29 12.57 8.29 18.27
CA THR A 29 13.92 7.70 18.27
C THR A 29 14.64 7.85 16.91
N PHE A 30 14.00 8.44 15.91
CA PHE A 30 14.56 8.63 14.58
C PHE A 30 14.02 9.92 13.94
N ASN A 31 14.73 10.37 12.90
CA ASN A 31 14.32 11.48 12.05
C ASN A 31 14.48 11.07 10.58
N ALA A 32 13.36 10.86 9.89
CA ALA A 32 13.32 10.43 8.49
C ALA A 32 13.40 11.66 7.57
N THR A 33 14.59 12.14 7.27
CA THR A 33 14.79 13.31 6.38
C THR A 33 15.28 12.93 4.99
N THR A 34 15.83 11.72 4.83
CA THR A 34 16.34 11.19 3.58
C THR A 34 16.00 9.72 3.44
N MET A 35 15.82 9.25 2.21
CA MET A 35 15.66 7.82 1.93
C MET A 35 16.94 7.07 2.30
N THR A 36 16.81 5.97 3.01
CA THR A 36 17.89 5.07 3.41
C THR A 36 17.52 3.63 3.11
N SER A 37 18.48 2.74 3.15
CA SER A 37 18.26 1.29 3.06
C SER A 37 18.16 0.66 4.45
N GLY A 38 17.73 -0.60 4.53
CA GLY A 38 17.74 -1.42 5.74
C GLY A 38 16.39 -1.49 6.44
N GLY A 39 16.37 -1.21 7.74
CA GLY A 39 15.18 -1.41 8.58
C GLY A 39 14.91 -2.89 8.88
N VAL A 40 13.79 -3.19 9.51
CA VAL A 40 13.38 -4.56 9.87
C VAL A 40 13.21 -5.46 8.65
N TRP A 41 12.84 -4.88 7.51
CA TRP A 41 12.65 -5.59 6.24
C TRP A 41 13.93 -5.69 5.39
N ASN A 42 15.02 -5.04 5.82
CA ASN A 42 16.30 -5.01 5.09
C ASN A 42 16.17 -4.66 3.60
N GLN A 43 15.36 -3.65 3.30
CA GLN A 43 15.05 -3.26 1.92
C GLN A 43 16.11 -2.29 1.34
N PRO A 44 16.32 -2.33 -0.01
CA PRO A 44 17.09 -1.30 -0.70
C PRO A 44 16.51 0.10 -0.53
N ILE A 45 17.34 1.12 -0.74
CA ILE A 45 16.90 2.52 -0.75
C ILE A 45 15.81 2.74 -1.83
N GLY A 46 14.77 3.48 -1.47
CA GLY A 46 13.68 3.80 -2.41
C GLY A 46 12.65 2.68 -2.61
N THR A 47 12.66 1.63 -1.78
CA THR A 47 11.67 0.58 -1.79
C THR A 47 10.40 1.05 -1.07
N TRP A 48 9.25 0.91 -1.73
CA TRP A 48 7.93 1.11 -1.12
C TRP A 48 7.33 -0.21 -0.64
N SER A 49 6.39 -0.12 0.31
CA SER A 49 5.72 -1.25 0.96
C SER A 49 4.32 -1.53 0.40
N ASP A 50 3.46 -2.10 1.23
CA ASP A 50 2.06 -2.39 0.92
C ASP A 50 1.22 -1.13 0.68
N ASP A 51 1.51 -0.01 1.33
CA ASP A 51 0.84 1.28 1.14
C ASP A 51 0.79 1.68 -0.34
N THR A 52 1.95 1.76 -0.97
CA THR A 52 2.06 2.14 -2.39
C THR A 52 1.59 1.04 -3.31
N SER A 53 1.96 -0.21 -3.03
CA SER A 53 1.58 -1.38 -3.85
C SER A 53 0.07 -1.51 -3.96
N MET A 54 -0.67 -1.45 -2.87
CA MET A 54 -2.13 -1.55 -2.86
C MET A 54 -2.80 -0.31 -3.45
N THR A 55 -2.19 0.86 -3.32
CA THR A 55 -2.66 2.09 -3.99
C THR A 55 -2.56 1.96 -5.51
N ILE A 56 -1.43 1.50 -6.03
CA ILE A 56 -1.24 1.26 -7.48
C ILE A 56 -2.22 0.19 -7.97
N ALA A 57 -2.37 -0.91 -7.24
CA ALA A 57 -3.32 -1.97 -7.56
C ALA A 57 -4.78 -1.48 -7.62
N THR A 58 -5.14 -0.55 -6.73
CA THR A 58 -6.47 0.12 -6.75
C THR A 58 -6.62 1.02 -7.98
N CYS A 59 -5.61 1.85 -8.28
CA CYS A 59 -5.61 2.70 -9.48
C CYS A 59 -5.77 1.87 -10.76
N ASP A 60 -5.10 0.73 -10.84
CA ASP A 60 -5.16 -0.17 -11.99
C ASP A 60 -6.56 -0.77 -12.16
N ALA A 61 -7.19 -1.25 -11.07
CA ALA A 61 -8.56 -1.72 -11.09
C ALA A 61 -9.56 -0.65 -11.54
N LEU A 62 -9.41 0.59 -11.07
CA LEU A 62 -10.26 1.71 -11.48
C LEU A 62 -10.04 2.06 -12.97
N ARG A 63 -8.81 2.01 -13.46
CA ARG A 63 -8.48 2.22 -14.87
C ARG A 63 -9.14 1.17 -15.77
N GLU A 64 -9.03 -0.11 -15.42
CA GLU A 64 -9.62 -1.23 -16.17
C GLU A 64 -11.14 -1.16 -16.22
N ASN A 65 -11.79 -0.65 -15.19
CA ASN A 65 -13.24 -0.55 -15.08
C ASN A 65 -13.81 0.84 -15.43
N ASN A 66 -13.10 1.61 -16.26
CA ASN A 66 -13.54 2.95 -16.70
C ASN A 66 -13.94 3.86 -15.53
N LYS A 67 -13.13 3.88 -14.48
CA LYS A 67 -13.32 4.66 -13.25
C LYS A 67 -14.51 4.23 -12.38
N LYS A 68 -15.09 3.08 -12.63
CA LYS A 68 -16.13 2.50 -11.77
C LYS A 68 -15.49 1.65 -10.70
N ILE A 69 -16.01 1.76 -9.49
CA ILE A 69 -15.55 0.94 -8.35
C ILE A 69 -16.09 -0.48 -8.56
N ASP A 70 -15.18 -1.42 -8.80
CA ASP A 70 -15.44 -2.85 -8.80
C ASP A 70 -14.60 -3.51 -7.69
N LEU A 71 -15.25 -3.84 -6.59
CA LEU A 71 -14.59 -4.44 -5.43
C LEU A 71 -13.94 -5.79 -5.76
N LYS A 72 -14.50 -6.55 -6.71
CA LYS A 72 -13.92 -7.83 -7.14
C LYS A 72 -12.64 -7.63 -7.94
N ALA A 73 -12.61 -6.62 -8.82
CA ALA A 73 -11.39 -6.26 -9.56
C ALA A 73 -10.29 -5.78 -8.61
N ILE A 74 -10.62 -4.91 -7.65
CA ILE A 74 -9.68 -4.43 -6.63
C ILE A 74 -9.15 -5.62 -5.81
N GLN A 75 -10.02 -6.50 -5.32
CA GLN A 75 -9.61 -7.68 -4.55
C GLN A 75 -8.71 -8.61 -5.36
N ARG A 76 -9.02 -8.85 -6.63
CA ARG A 76 -8.18 -9.63 -7.54
C ARG A 76 -6.77 -9.04 -7.63
N ASN A 77 -6.65 -7.73 -7.83
CA ASN A 77 -5.35 -7.07 -7.94
C ASN A 77 -4.57 -7.14 -6.61
N PHE A 78 -5.24 -7.06 -5.46
CA PHE A 78 -4.59 -7.26 -4.16
C PHE A 78 -4.11 -8.70 -3.95
N VAL A 79 -4.85 -9.71 -4.44
CA VAL A 79 -4.40 -11.11 -4.42
C VAL A 79 -3.17 -11.28 -5.32
N ILE A 80 -3.17 -10.69 -6.53
CA ILE A 80 -2.03 -10.73 -7.44
C ILE A 80 -0.80 -10.03 -6.82
N TRP A 81 -1.00 -8.93 -6.11
CA TRP A 81 0.08 -8.31 -5.33
C TRP A 81 0.61 -9.27 -4.25
N LYS A 82 -0.26 -9.81 -3.40
CA LYS A 82 0.14 -10.65 -2.25
C LYS A 82 0.81 -11.96 -2.66
N ASP A 83 0.29 -12.63 -3.69
CA ASP A 83 0.68 -14.00 -4.04
C ASP A 83 1.67 -14.08 -5.20
N TYR A 84 1.83 -13.00 -5.98
CA TYR A 84 2.66 -12.99 -7.20
C TYR A 84 3.56 -11.77 -7.31
N ASP A 85 3.75 -11.01 -6.23
CA ASP A 85 4.66 -9.86 -6.15
C ASP A 85 4.38 -8.71 -7.13
N ALA A 86 3.18 -8.67 -7.74
CA ALA A 86 2.79 -7.58 -8.62
C ALA A 86 2.73 -6.24 -7.87
N TYR A 87 2.92 -5.14 -8.56
CA TYR A 87 2.87 -3.78 -8.00
C TYR A 87 3.95 -3.46 -6.95
N THR A 88 4.89 -4.36 -6.71
CA THR A 88 6.01 -4.16 -5.77
C THR A 88 7.19 -3.44 -6.42
N ALA A 89 8.08 -2.87 -5.61
CA ALA A 89 9.25 -2.16 -6.11
C ALA A 89 10.31 -3.09 -6.74
N HIS A 90 10.46 -4.31 -6.21
CA HIS A 90 11.55 -5.23 -6.56
C HIS A 90 11.08 -6.68 -6.73
N ASN A 91 9.84 -6.91 -7.18
CA ASN A 91 9.24 -8.26 -7.30
C ASN A 91 9.36 -9.04 -5.98
N ASN A 92 9.07 -8.38 -4.88
CA ASN A 92 9.11 -8.96 -3.54
C ASN A 92 8.05 -8.29 -2.68
N THR A 93 7.04 -9.05 -2.27
CA THR A 93 5.99 -8.58 -1.35
C THR A 93 6.46 -8.74 0.09
N PHE A 94 6.37 -7.69 0.86
CA PHE A 94 6.65 -7.68 2.29
C PHE A 94 5.64 -6.79 3.01
N ASP A 95 5.66 -6.78 4.34
CA ASP A 95 4.79 -5.97 5.21
C ASP A 95 3.29 -6.15 4.94
N VAL A 96 2.87 -7.39 4.69
CA VAL A 96 1.44 -7.68 4.53
C VAL A 96 0.75 -7.67 5.89
N GLY A 97 -0.06 -6.66 6.15
CA GLY A 97 -0.81 -6.54 7.41
C GLY A 97 -1.73 -7.74 7.66
N ASN A 98 -1.78 -8.24 8.90
CA ASN A 98 -2.55 -9.44 9.27
C ASN A 98 -4.04 -9.36 8.86
N THR A 99 -4.69 -8.22 9.10
CA THR A 99 -6.09 -8.00 8.71
C THR A 99 -6.26 -8.07 7.19
N THR A 100 -5.33 -7.48 6.44
CA THR A 100 -5.32 -7.53 4.98
C THR A 100 -5.13 -8.96 4.48
N ALA A 101 -4.14 -9.69 4.98
CA ALA A 101 -3.89 -11.07 4.60
C ALA A 101 -5.13 -11.95 4.82
N GLN A 102 -5.72 -11.91 6.01
CA GLN A 102 -6.92 -12.67 6.33
C GLN A 102 -8.13 -12.29 5.47
N ALA A 103 -8.33 -10.99 5.20
CA ALA A 103 -9.42 -10.53 4.34
C ALA A 103 -9.27 -11.03 2.90
N LEU A 104 -8.04 -11.05 2.37
CA LEU A 104 -7.76 -11.58 1.03
C LEU A 104 -7.94 -13.09 0.95
N ASP A 105 -7.47 -13.83 1.96
CA ASP A 105 -7.60 -15.29 2.03
C ASP A 105 -9.07 -15.72 2.12
N ARG A 106 -9.86 -15.02 2.93
CA ARG A 106 -11.30 -15.26 3.09
C ARG A 106 -12.16 -14.63 1.97
N ARG A 107 -11.57 -13.76 1.16
CA ARG A 107 -12.27 -12.96 0.13
C ARG A 107 -13.42 -12.11 0.66
N VAL A 108 -13.30 -11.67 1.91
CA VAL A 108 -14.29 -10.82 2.60
C VAL A 108 -13.60 -9.88 3.56
N GLY A 109 -14.11 -8.66 3.69
CA GLY A 109 -13.64 -7.72 4.70
C GLY A 109 -13.91 -8.25 6.11
N LEU A 110 -12.97 -7.97 7.04
CA LEU A 110 -13.14 -8.34 8.45
C LEU A 110 -13.81 -7.19 9.20
N ASP A 111 -14.68 -7.51 10.14
CA ASP A 111 -15.49 -6.59 10.93
C ASP A 111 -15.39 -6.83 12.45
N ASP A 112 -14.47 -7.67 12.88
CA ASP A 112 -14.24 -7.92 14.31
C ASP A 112 -13.50 -6.76 14.99
N LEU A 113 -13.58 -6.71 16.32
CA LEU A 113 -13.07 -5.62 17.16
C LEU A 113 -11.57 -5.31 16.94
N TYR A 114 -10.78 -6.30 16.55
CA TYR A 114 -9.33 -6.17 16.36
C TYR A 114 -8.91 -5.98 14.89
N SER A 115 -9.87 -5.93 13.96
CA SER A 115 -9.62 -5.75 12.52
C SER A 115 -9.64 -4.27 12.11
N ASN A 116 -8.99 -3.41 12.88
CA ASN A 116 -9.00 -1.95 12.74
C ASN A 116 -7.64 -1.34 12.36
N GLY A 117 -6.79 -2.10 11.71
CA GLY A 117 -5.53 -1.59 11.15
C GLY A 117 -5.75 -0.52 10.06
N ASN A 118 -4.71 0.24 9.71
CA ASN A 118 -4.78 1.34 8.76
C ASN A 118 -4.91 0.91 7.29
N GLY A 119 -4.88 -0.39 6.99
CA GLY A 119 -4.84 -0.94 5.63
C GLY A 119 -5.92 -0.44 4.67
N SER A 120 -7.10 -0.02 5.16
CA SER A 120 -8.11 0.62 4.32
C SER A 120 -7.83 2.11 4.10
N LEU A 121 -7.29 2.80 5.11
CA LEU A 121 -7.01 4.24 5.06
C LEU A 121 -5.84 4.58 4.13
N MET A 122 -4.75 3.83 4.21
CA MET A 122 -3.52 4.07 3.45
C MET A 122 -3.75 4.06 1.93
N ARG A 123 -4.74 3.30 1.43
CA ARG A 123 -5.04 3.11 0.01
C ARG A 123 -6.31 3.80 -0.50
N ILE A 124 -6.94 4.67 0.30
CA ILE A 124 -8.24 5.28 -0.06
C ILE A 124 -8.12 6.42 -1.07
N ALA A 125 -6.96 7.03 -1.20
CA ALA A 125 -6.74 8.23 -2.00
C ALA A 125 -7.22 8.11 -3.47
N PRO A 126 -7.05 6.98 -4.18
CA PRO A 126 -7.54 6.83 -5.56
C PRO A 126 -9.05 7.07 -5.71
N PHE A 127 -9.86 6.69 -4.72
CA PHE A 127 -11.32 6.82 -4.80
C PHE A 127 -11.83 8.27 -4.80
N ASN A 128 -11.02 9.21 -4.32
CA ASN A 128 -11.37 10.63 -4.28
C ASN A 128 -10.89 11.42 -5.50
N LEU A 129 -10.11 10.81 -6.38
CA LEU A 129 -9.42 11.49 -7.48
C LEU A 129 -9.84 10.98 -8.87
N TYR A 130 -10.63 9.94 -8.93
CA TYR A 130 -11.17 9.37 -10.17
C TYR A 130 -12.58 9.85 -10.52
#